data_472a26bb50295a8fc7eb3e3dfe559539
#
_entry.id   472a26bb50295a8fc7eb3e3dfe559539
#
_cell.length_a   1.000
_cell.length_b   1.000
_cell.length_c   1.000
_cell.angle_alpha   90.00
_cell.angle_beta   90.00
_cell.angle_gamma   90.00
#
_symmetry.space_group_name_H-M   'P 1'
#
loop_
_entity.id
_entity.type
_entity.pdbx_description
1 polymer ?
#
loop_
_entity_poly.entity_id
_entity_poly.type
_entity_poly.pdbx_seq_one_letter_code
_entity_poly.pdbx_strand_id
1 'polypeptide(L)'
;MYEAQGERHPQSRIRGRMQTPAEVVLRLLLLKHIRNWSYDVLEREVRANLVYRAFTRIGDEKVPDAKTLARLGQLIGPKVIEQLHRRVVELAQERGVTRGRKLRVDTTVVESNIHYPTDSSLLGDGTRALTRTMKKIKSKSGGLKSKVRDRMRSIRKRVLAIALSARLLGPRGEERRKRQYRELLSLTRKVMNQAQRVLEEVKQVGRRRRAPLQGLAESLETMVGRVGQVVKQARVRIFAGDTKSPGKIVSVFEPHTEIIRKGKASKPTEFGKLVKIQEAENQIVTHFEVFAERPADSALLLPSIEVHQQRWGRIPRLVAADAGFYSSKNEKAGQALGVRWMSVPNKKTSSSERKLLQHQRWFRNGQKWRTGSEGRISVLKRRHGLRRSLYPGVEGMRRWVGLGVIADNIIQMGCYLARQST
;
A
#
# COMPACT_ATOMS: atom_id res chain seq x y z
N MET A 1 3.74 -17.07 13.23
CA MET A 1 3.08 -16.04 14.05
C MET A 1 3.56 -16.02 15.50
N TYR A 2 3.63 -17.16 16.19
CA TYR A 2 4.15 -17.22 17.57
C TYR A 2 5.57 -16.70 17.68
N GLU A 3 6.45 -17.09 16.78
CA GLU A 3 7.83 -16.60 16.70
C GLU A 3 7.89 -15.08 16.51
N ALA A 4 7.14 -14.53 15.56
CA ALA A 4 7.08 -13.09 15.31
C ALA A 4 6.57 -12.28 16.51
N GLN A 5 5.76 -12.87 17.39
CA GLN A 5 5.34 -12.23 18.63
C GLN A 5 6.40 -12.34 19.74
N GLY A 6 7.20 -13.42 19.74
CA GLY A 6 8.23 -13.69 20.75
C GLY A 6 9.56 -12.99 20.52
N GLU A 7 9.89 -12.61 19.30
CA GLU A 7 11.16 -11.96 18.94
C GLU A 7 11.36 -10.56 19.54
N ARG A 8 10.32 -9.98 20.13
CA ARG A 8 10.36 -8.60 20.65
C ARG A 8 11.32 -8.41 21.82
N HIS A 9 11.43 -9.40 22.69
CA HIS A 9 12.38 -9.45 23.80
C HIS A 9 12.58 -10.90 24.25
N PRO A 10 13.83 -11.41 24.36
CA PRO A 10 14.09 -12.81 24.72
C PRO A 10 13.40 -13.27 26.02
N GLN A 11 13.24 -12.34 26.97
CA GLN A 11 12.60 -12.61 28.26
C GLN A 11 11.07 -12.45 28.25
N SER A 12 10.46 -11.99 27.16
CA SER A 12 8.99 -11.78 27.09
C SER A 12 8.18 -13.09 27.09
N ARG A 13 8.84 -14.23 26.87
CA ARG A 13 8.24 -15.58 27.00
C ARG A 13 8.15 -16.05 28.44
N ILE A 14 8.96 -15.49 29.34
CA ILE A 14 9.17 -15.99 30.72
C ILE A 14 8.67 -14.96 31.75
N ARG A 15 8.73 -13.67 31.43
CA ARG A 15 8.36 -12.58 32.35
C ARG A 15 7.27 -11.70 31.74
N GLY A 16 6.20 -11.44 32.50
CA GLY A 16 5.17 -10.48 32.18
C GLY A 16 3.78 -11.09 32.06
N ARG A 17 2.79 -10.23 31.79
CA ARG A 17 1.39 -10.60 31.56
C ARG A 17 1.25 -11.53 30.35
N MET A 18 0.42 -12.57 30.46
CA MET A 18 0.12 -13.47 29.34
C MET A 18 -0.23 -12.66 28.08
N GLN A 19 0.44 -12.99 26.97
CA GLN A 19 0.21 -12.32 25.69
C GLN A 19 -1.08 -12.86 25.05
N THR A 20 -1.78 -12.01 24.33
CA THR A 20 -2.90 -12.47 23.48
C THR A 20 -2.41 -13.55 22.52
N PRO A 21 -3.03 -14.74 22.50
CA PRO A 21 -2.61 -15.85 21.65
C PRO A 21 -2.54 -15.45 20.17
N ALA A 22 -1.57 -15.98 19.44
CA ALA A 22 -1.35 -15.63 18.03
C ALA A 22 -2.57 -15.94 17.16
N GLU A 23 -3.30 -17.01 17.46
CA GLU A 23 -4.55 -17.36 16.78
C GLU A 23 -5.62 -16.29 16.98
N VAL A 24 -5.82 -15.82 18.21
CA VAL A 24 -6.77 -14.74 18.53
C VAL A 24 -6.40 -13.47 17.77
N VAL A 25 -5.12 -13.09 17.76
CA VAL A 25 -4.64 -11.93 17.00
C VAL A 25 -4.93 -12.07 15.50
N LEU A 26 -4.64 -13.23 14.91
CA LEU A 26 -4.92 -13.49 13.50
C LEU A 26 -6.41 -13.37 13.19
N ARG A 27 -7.27 -13.99 14.01
CA ARG A 27 -8.72 -13.95 13.84
C ARG A 27 -9.28 -12.53 13.97
N LEU A 28 -8.76 -11.73 14.91
CA LEU A 28 -9.11 -10.32 15.07
C LEU A 28 -8.72 -9.51 13.82
N LEU A 29 -7.52 -9.71 13.29
CA LEU A 29 -7.05 -9.01 12.07
C LEU A 29 -7.86 -9.44 10.83
N LEU A 30 -8.21 -10.73 10.71
CA LEU A 30 -9.07 -11.22 9.65
C LEU A 30 -10.47 -10.63 9.76
N LEU A 31 -11.08 -10.63 10.95
CA LEU A 31 -12.39 -10.04 11.18
C LEU A 31 -12.41 -8.55 10.82
N LYS A 32 -11.34 -7.81 11.17
CA LYS A 32 -11.15 -6.41 10.77
C LYS A 32 -11.24 -6.23 9.25
N HIS A 33 -10.57 -7.09 8.46
CA HIS A 33 -10.57 -7.02 7.00
C HIS A 33 -11.86 -7.58 6.39
N ILE A 34 -12.46 -8.62 6.96
CA ILE A 34 -13.77 -9.16 6.55
C ILE A 34 -14.84 -8.07 6.64
N ARG A 35 -14.84 -7.29 7.73
CA ARG A 35 -15.83 -6.24 8.00
C ARG A 35 -15.39 -4.85 7.56
N ASN A 36 -14.14 -4.70 7.11
CA ASN A 36 -13.52 -3.42 6.74
C ASN A 36 -13.61 -2.36 7.86
N TRP A 37 -13.32 -2.75 9.08
CA TRP A 37 -13.40 -1.90 10.28
C TRP A 37 -12.08 -1.19 10.58
N SER A 38 -12.17 -0.07 11.34
CA SER A 38 -11.02 0.48 12.07
C SER A 38 -10.70 -0.40 13.30
N TYR A 39 -9.56 -0.17 13.93
CA TYR A 39 -9.23 -0.89 15.16
C TYR A 39 -10.16 -0.54 16.33
N ASP A 40 -10.60 0.73 16.41
CA ASP A 40 -11.54 1.19 17.44
C ASP A 40 -12.91 0.50 17.27
N VAL A 41 -13.39 0.37 16.04
CA VAL A 41 -14.64 -0.35 15.73
C VAL A 41 -14.47 -1.84 16.03
N LEU A 42 -13.36 -2.45 15.63
CA LEU A 42 -13.08 -3.85 15.92
C LEU A 42 -13.12 -4.14 17.44
N GLU A 43 -12.42 -3.33 18.24
CA GLU A 43 -12.42 -3.46 19.70
C GLU A 43 -13.84 -3.37 20.26
N ARG A 44 -14.61 -2.35 19.85
CA ARG A 44 -15.99 -2.13 20.32
C ARG A 44 -16.90 -3.29 19.95
N GLU A 45 -16.90 -3.71 18.68
CA GLU A 45 -17.79 -4.75 18.17
C GLU A 45 -17.48 -6.13 18.77
N VAL A 46 -16.21 -6.48 18.94
CA VAL A 46 -15.82 -7.75 19.58
C VAL A 46 -16.16 -7.74 21.08
N ARG A 47 -16.11 -6.58 21.75
CA ARG A 47 -16.58 -6.48 23.14
C ARG A 47 -18.07 -6.78 23.29
N ALA A 48 -18.87 -6.24 22.38
CA ALA A 48 -20.32 -6.19 22.50
C ALA A 48 -21.04 -7.42 21.91
N ASN A 49 -20.37 -8.24 21.07
CA ASN A 49 -21.03 -9.26 20.28
C ASN A 49 -20.44 -10.65 20.51
N LEU A 50 -21.26 -11.57 21.00
CA LEU A 50 -20.88 -12.96 21.30
C LEU A 50 -20.43 -13.72 20.05
N VAL A 51 -21.03 -13.47 18.88
CA VAL A 51 -20.63 -14.13 17.62
C VAL A 51 -19.21 -13.75 17.25
N TYR A 52 -18.82 -12.49 17.42
CA TYR A 52 -17.45 -12.04 17.15
C TYR A 52 -16.46 -12.53 18.21
N ARG A 53 -16.89 -12.65 19.45
CA ARG A 53 -16.09 -13.29 20.52
C ARG A 53 -15.83 -14.77 20.20
N ALA A 54 -16.86 -15.51 19.80
CA ALA A 54 -16.75 -16.90 19.39
C ALA A 54 -15.84 -17.06 18.15
N PHE A 55 -16.05 -16.23 17.11
CA PHE A 55 -15.20 -16.25 15.91
C PHE A 55 -13.72 -15.98 16.24
N THR A 56 -13.45 -15.03 17.11
CA THR A 56 -12.07 -14.65 17.49
C THR A 56 -11.45 -15.60 18.51
N ARG A 57 -12.23 -16.50 19.10
CA ARG A 57 -11.83 -17.39 20.21
C ARG A 57 -11.27 -16.64 21.42
N ILE A 58 -11.75 -15.42 21.65
CA ILE A 58 -11.30 -14.63 22.78
C ILE A 58 -12.03 -15.07 24.08
N GLY A 59 -13.14 -15.80 23.95
CA GLY A 59 -13.92 -16.28 25.10
C GLY A 59 -14.34 -15.12 26.00
N ASP A 60 -14.16 -15.29 27.31
CA ASP A 60 -14.46 -14.27 28.34
C ASP A 60 -13.30 -13.33 28.61
N GLU A 61 -12.16 -13.54 27.91
CA GLU A 61 -10.97 -12.73 28.07
C GLU A 61 -11.21 -11.25 27.65
N LYS A 62 -10.37 -10.37 28.20
CA LYS A 62 -10.39 -8.95 27.85
C LYS A 62 -9.97 -8.74 26.41
N VAL A 63 -10.80 -8.08 25.61
CA VAL A 63 -10.47 -7.68 24.25
C VAL A 63 -9.32 -6.64 24.28
N PRO A 64 -8.22 -6.86 23.53
CA PRO A 64 -7.14 -5.89 23.44
C PRO A 64 -7.64 -4.55 22.91
N ASP A 65 -7.14 -3.45 23.46
CA ASP A 65 -7.48 -2.12 22.98
C ASP A 65 -6.97 -1.84 21.56
N ALA A 66 -7.56 -0.86 20.88
CA ALA A 66 -7.27 -0.50 19.49
C ALA A 66 -5.77 -0.23 19.25
N LYS A 67 -5.07 0.39 20.20
CA LYS A 67 -3.63 0.68 20.08
C LYS A 67 -2.79 -0.61 20.16
N THR A 68 -3.18 -1.49 21.06
CA THR A 68 -2.55 -2.82 21.19
C THR A 68 -2.78 -3.65 19.95
N LEU A 69 -4.01 -3.69 19.40
CA LEU A 69 -4.34 -4.38 18.15
C LEU A 69 -3.55 -3.82 16.97
N ALA A 70 -3.44 -2.51 16.85
CA ALA A 70 -2.64 -1.87 15.80
C ALA A 70 -1.15 -2.25 15.91
N ARG A 71 -0.60 -2.31 17.13
CA ARG A 71 0.77 -2.73 17.39
C ARG A 71 0.99 -4.21 17.07
N LEU A 72 0.07 -5.08 17.46
CA LEU A 72 0.14 -6.51 17.15
C LEU A 72 0.06 -6.77 15.64
N GLY A 73 -0.79 -6.03 14.92
CA GLY A 73 -0.85 -6.08 13.45
C GLY A 73 0.44 -5.62 12.75
N GLN A 74 1.24 -4.78 13.39
CA GLN A 74 2.54 -4.35 12.86
C GLN A 74 3.66 -5.39 13.09
N LEU A 75 3.53 -6.25 14.10
CA LEU A 75 4.52 -7.29 14.39
C LEU A 75 4.51 -8.42 13.36
N ILE A 76 3.37 -8.64 12.69
CA ILE A 76 3.27 -9.67 11.67
C ILE A 76 3.95 -9.16 10.39
N GLY A 77 5.09 -9.74 10.05
CA GLY A 77 5.82 -9.39 8.83
C GLY A 77 5.10 -9.85 7.56
N PRO A 78 5.39 -9.22 6.39
CA PRO A 78 4.76 -9.59 5.12
C PRO A 78 5.03 -11.05 4.71
N LYS A 79 6.19 -11.61 5.02
CA LYS A 79 6.51 -13.04 4.77
C LYS A 79 5.55 -13.99 5.49
N VAL A 80 5.18 -13.67 6.74
CA VAL A 80 4.19 -14.48 7.49
C VAL A 80 2.82 -14.39 6.83
N ILE A 81 2.43 -13.21 6.35
CA ILE A 81 1.16 -13.04 5.61
C ILE A 81 1.17 -13.84 4.31
N GLU A 82 2.29 -13.87 3.58
CA GLU A 82 2.44 -14.69 2.37
C GLU A 82 2.33 -16.18 2.66
N GLN A 83 2.93 -16.66 3.76
CA GLN A 83 2.80 -18.06 4.21
C GLN A 83 1.36 -18.40 4.61
N LEU A 84 0.68 -17.53 5.34
CA LEU A 84 -0.73 -17.70 5.68
C LEU A 84 -1.62 -17.73 4.43
N HIS A 85 -1.39 -16.82 3.48
CA HIS A 85 -2.09 -16.82 2.21
C HIS A 85 -1.86 -18.14 1.44
N ARG A 86 -0.62 -18.61 1.39
CA ARG A 86 -0.28 -19.90 0.76
C ARG A 86 -1.10 -21.02 1.39
N ARG A 87 -1.13 -21.10 2.72
CA ARG A 87 -1.87 -22.16 3.43
C ARG A 87 -3.38 -22.09 3.15
N VAL A 88 -3.96 -20.89 3.06
CA VAL A 88 -5.38 -20.71 2.70
C VAL A 88 -5.66 -21.20 1.27
N VAL A 89 -4.75 -20.97 0.31
CA VAL A 89 -4.89 -21.47 -1.07
C VAL A 89 -4.75 -22.99 -1.12
N GLU A 90 -3.82 -23.59 -0.36
CA GLU A 90 -3.68 -25.04 -0.21
C GLU A 90 -4.96 -25.66 0.35
N LEU A 91 -5.54 -25.07 1.40
CA LEU A 91 -6.83 -25.51 1.94
C LEU A 91 -7.97 -25.43 0.91
N ALA A 92 -7.98 -24.38 0.07
CA ALA A 92 -8.95 -24.27 -1.01
C ALA A 92 -8.78 -25.38 -2.05
N GLN A 93 -7.56 -25.81 -2.30
CA GLN A 93 -7.24 -26.96 -3.17
C GLN A 93 -7.65 -28.28 -2.53
N GLU A 94 -7.26 -28.54 -1.28
CA GLU A 94 -7.60 -29.74 -0.51
C GLU A 94 -9.13 -29.94 -0.41
N ARG A 95 -9.89 -28.85 -0.25
CA ARG A 95 -11.35 -28.87 -0.20
C ARG A 95 -12.03 -28.86 -1.58
N GLY A 96 -11.27 -28.98 -2.67
CA GLY A 96 -11.80 -29.01 -4.04
C GLY A 96 -12.42 -27.69 -4.53
N VAL A 97 -12.24 -26.59 -3.77
CA VAL A 97 -12.77 -25.26 -4.14
C VAL A 97 -12.12 -24.76 -5.43
N THR A 98 -10.84 -25.03 -5.62
CA THR A 98 -10.13 -24.65 -6.85
C THR A 98 -9.13 -25.75 -7.25
N ARG A 99 -8.89 -25.89 -8.56
CA ARG A 99 -8.04 -26.96 -9.12
C ARG A 99 -6.84 -26.43 -9.89
N GLY A 100 -6.70 -25.10 -10.00
CA GLY A 100 -5.61 -24.46 -10.74
C GLY A 100 -5.57 -24.78 -12.24
N ARG A 101 -6.72 -25.04 -12.87
CA ARG A 101 -6.79 -25.31 -14.33
C ARG A 101 -6.81 -24.02 -15.14
N LYS A 102 -7.21 -22.92 -14.53
CA LYS A 102 -7.35 -21.62 -15.17
C LYS A 102 -6.58 -20.59 -14.36
N LEU A 103 -5.98 -19.65 -15.07
CA LEU A 103 -5.30 -18.49 -14.49
C LEU A 103 -5.81 -17.23 -15.15
N ARG A 104 -6.30 -16.27 -14.38
CA ARG A 104 -6.48 -14.90 -14.84
C ARG A 104 -5.64 -13.96 -14.00
N VAL A 105 -5.10 -12.94 -14.67
CA VAL A 105 -4.21 -11.95 -14.08
C VAL A 105 -4.73 -10.56 -14.39
N ASP A 106 -4.70 -9.71 -13.40
CA ASP A 106 -5.04 -8.30 -13.55
C ASP A 106 -4.22 -7.45 -12.58
N THR A 107 -4.14 -6.14 -12.84
CA THR A 107 -3.45 -5.19 -11.98
C THR A 107 -4.39 -4.09 -11.49
N THR A 108 -4.21 -3.70 -10.25
CA THR A 108 -4.94 -2.58 -9.68
C THR A 108 -4.01 -1.65 -8.90
N VAL A 109 -4.46 -0.43 -8.63
CA VAL A 109 -3.75 0.49 -7.71
C VAL A 109 -4.38 0.40 -6.33
N VAL A 110 -3.55 0.21 -5.32
CA VAL A 110 -3.91 0.43 -3.92
C VAL A 110 -3.30 1.74 -3.48
N GLU A 111 -4.15 2.68 -3.07
CA GLU A 111 -3.71 4.02 -2.68
C GLU A 111 -2.92 3.99 -1.37
N SER A 112 -1.89 4.84 -1.28
CA SER A 112 -1.23 5.16 -0.01
C SER A 112 -2.14 6.06 0.83
N ASN A 113 -1.98 6.01 2.17
CA ASN A 113 -2.76 6.86 3.06
C ASN A 113 -2.20 8.30 3.10
N ILE A 114 -2.40 9.00 2.02
CA ILE A 114 -2.00 10.40 1.86
C ILE A 114 -3.20 11.26 1.48
N HIS A 115 -3.16 12.57 1.83
CA HIS A 115 -4.08 13.53 1.25
C HIS A 115 -3.66 13.87 -0.18
N TYR A 116 -4.52 14.55 -0.95
CA TYR A 116 -4.19 14.98 -2.31
C TYR A 116 -2.95 15.88 -2.30
N PRO A 117 -1.86 15.47 -2.98
CA PRO A 117 -0.57 16.15 -2.87
C PRO A 117 -0.53 17.45 -3.68
N THR A 118 -0.18 18.53 -3.00
CA THR A 118 0.22 19.80 -3.62
C THR A 118 1.58 20.19 -3.07
N ASP A 119 2.41 20.89 -3.85
CA ASP A 119 3.73 21.32 -3.36
C ASP A 119 3.63 22.16 -2.07
N SER A 120 2.59 23.00 -1.97
CA SER A 120 2.36 23.82 -0.76
C SER A 120 1.99 22.97 0.45
N SER A 121 1.14 21.95 0.29
CA SER A 121 0.79 21.05 1.39
C SER A 121 1.98 20.19 1.82
N LEU A 122 2.78 19.70 0.89
CA LEU A 122 3.99 18.93 1.18
C LEU A 122 5.04 19.74 1.96
N LEU A 123 5.24 21.01 1.57
CA LEU A 123 6.09 21.95 2.33
C LEU A 123 5.54 22.20 3.74
N GLY A 124 4.21 22.34 3.88
CA GLY A 124 3.54 22.48 5.17
C GLY A 124 3.72 21.23 6.06
N ASP A 125 3.54 20.04 5.49
CA ASP A 125 3.71 18.78 6.21
C ASP A 125 5.15 18.54 6.63
N GLY A 126 6.09 18.78 5.71
CA GLY A 126 7.52 18.63 6.00
C GLY A 126 7.99 19.57 7.10
N THR A 127 7.63 20.84 7.04
CA THR A 127 8.01 21.81 8.08
C THR A 127 7.35 21.49 9.44
N ARG A 128 6.12 20.97 9.45
CA ARG A 128 5.47 20.47 10.66
C ARG A 128 6.23 19.30 11.27
N ALA A 129 6.62 18.34 10.45
CA ALA A 129 7.39 17.17 10.88
C ALA A 129 8.75 17.59 11.45
N LEU A 130 9.51 18.43 10.74
CA LEU A 130 10.79 18.97 11.21
C LEU A 130 10.63 19.67 12.57
N THR A 131 9.68 20.59 12.69
CA THR A 131 9.43 21.35 13.93
C THR A 131 9.09 20.42 15.10
N ARG A 132 8.24 19.41 14.88
CA ARG A 132 7.85 18.43 15.91
C ARG A 132 9.04 17.62 16.37
N THR A 133 9.86 17.13 15.44
CA THR A 133 11.03 16.31 15.76
C THR A 133 12.09 17.13 16.48
N MET A 134 12.38 18.36 16.05
CA MET A 134 13.28 19.27 16.76
C MET A 134 12.80 19.53 18.21
N LYS A 135 11.51 19.80 18.43
CA LYS A 135 10.95 19.99 19.78
C LYS A 135 11.14 18.74 20.66
N LYS A 136 10.93 17.51 20.08
CA LYS A 136 11.17 16.25 20.79
C LYS A 136 12.65 16.04 21.15
N ILE A 137 13.54 16.35 20.23
CA ILE A 137 14.99 16.28 20.50
C ILE A 137 15.35 17.24 21.64
N LYS A 138 14.89 18.47 21.56
CA LYS A 138 15.15 19.48 22.59
C LYS A 138 14.62 19.09 23.96
N SER A 139 13.41 18.54 24.05
CA SER A 139 12.82 18.08 25.33
C SER A 139 13.57 16.91 25.98
N LYS A 140 14.23 16.06 25.15
CA LYS A 140 14.98 14.90 25.66
C LYS A 140 16.46 15.16 25.89
N SER A 141 17.03 16.19 25.28
CA SER A 141 18.48 16.48 25.34
C SER A 141 18.93 17.22 26.59
N GLY A 142 18.02 17.95 27.25
CA GLY A 142 18.31 18.68 28.48
C GLY A 142 19.36 19.81 28.39
N GLY A 143 19.87 20.12 27.18
CA GLY A 143 20.97 21.08 27.08
C GLY A 143 21.30 21.62 25.68
N LEU A 144 20.46 21.42 24.68
CA LEU A 144 20.68 22.03 23.36
C LEU A 144 20.47 23.55 23.40
N LYS A 145 21.47 24.28 22.93
CA LYS A 145 21.47 25.76 22.90
C LYS A 145 20.56 26.31 21.81
N SER A 146 20.36 25.60 20.70
CA SER A 146 19.57 26.03 19.56
C SER A 146 18.13 26.40 19.94
N LYS A 147 17.71 27.59 19.56
CA LYS A 147 16.36 28.08 19.76
C LYS A 147 15.45 27.55 18.63
N VAL A 148 14.54 26.63 18.95
CA VAL A 148 13.57 26.11 17.98
C VAL A 148 12.36 27.04 17.90
N ARG A 149 12.36 27.91 16.88
CA ARG A 149 11.23 28.82 16.62
C ARG A 149 10.16 28.12 15.81
N ASP A 150 8.95 28.00 16.33
CA ASP A 150 7.79 27.45 15.63
C ASP A 150 7.24 28.49 14.63
N ARG A 151 7.26 28.15 13.35
CA ARG A 151 6.74 29.00 12.24
C ARG A 151 5.46 28.48 11.64
N MET A 152 4.81 27.49 12.25
CA MET A 152 3.67 26.80 11.65
C MET A 152 2.48 27.71 11.36
N ARG A 153 2.22 28.73 12.21
CA ARG A 153 1.16 29.71 11.97
C ARG A 153 1.37 30.46 10.64
N SER A 154 2.59 30.96 10.42
CA SER A 154 2.95 31.67 9.19
C SER A 154 2.90 30.76 7.96
N ILE A 155 3.37 29.53 8.07
CA ILE A 155 3.36 28.51 7.02
C ILE A 155 1.92 28.17 6.62
N ARG A 156 1.04 27.87 7.57
CA ARG A 156 -0.37 27.59 7.32
C ARG A 156 -1.07 28.74 6.59
N LYS A 157 -0.79 30.00 6.98
CA LYS A 157 -1.33 31.17 6.30
C LYS A 157 -0.94 31.22 4.81
N ARG A 158 0.33 30.87 4.46
CA ARG A 158 0.79 30.83 3.07
C ARG A 158 0.21 29.66 2.28
N VAL A 159 0.14 28.48 2.89
CA VAL A 159 -0.49 27.30 2.27
C VAL A 159 -1.95 27.60 1.91
N LEU A 160 -2.71 28.21 2.83
CA LEU A 160 -4.09 28.61 2.58
C LEU A 160 -4.18 29.69 1.49
N ALA A 161 -3.31 30.72 1.53
CA ALA A 161 -3.29 31.78 0.53
C ALA A 161 -2.97 31.23 -0.88
N ILE A 162 -2.10 30.24 -0.99
CA ILE A 162 -1.81 29.53 -2.25
C ILE A 162 -3.05 28.79 -2.73
N ALA A 163 -3.73 28.04 -1.86
CA ALA A 163 -4.93 27.30 -2.21
C ALA A 163 -6.07 28.23 -2.69
N LEU A 164 -6.26 29.38 -2.02
CA LEU A 164 -7.23 30.39 -2.44
C LEU A 164 -6.85 31.06 -3.76
N SER A 165 -5.56 31.37 -3.97
CA SER A 165 -5.08 31.96 -5.23
C SER A 165 -5.17 31.01 -6.42
N ALA A 166 -5.27 29.71 -6.22
CA ALA A 166 -5.47 28.72 -7.29
C ALA A 166 -6.82 28.90 -8.03
N ARG A 167 -7.79 29.53 -7.37
CA ARG A 167 -9.11 29.86 -7.96
C ARG A 167 -9.08 31.13 -8.84
N LEU A 168 -8.03 31.93 -8.72
CA LEU A 168 -7.88 33.14 -9.50
C LEU A 168 -7.18 32.80 -10.82
N LEU A 169 -7.88 33.00 -11.92
CA LEU A 169 -7.37 32.80 -13.27
C LEU A 169 -6.60 34.04 -13.76
N GLY A 170 -5.73 33.84 -14.76
CA GLY A 170 -4.98 34.91 -15.42
C GLY A 170 -3.68 35.32 -14.71
N PRO A 171 -2.94 36.30 -15.31
CA PRO A 171 -1.59 36.68 -14.87
C PRO A 171 -1.52 37.19 -13.43
N ARG A 172 -2.52 37.97 -13.01
CA ARG A 172 -2.59 38.51 -11.62
C ARG A 172 -2.69 37.41 -10.58
N GLY A 173 -3.49 36.35 -10.85
CA GLY A 173 -3.62 35.19 -9.97
C GLY A 173 -2.31 34.38 -9.89
N GLU A 174 -1.63 34.24 -11.03
CA GLU A 174 -0.35 33.56 -11.11
C GLU A 174 0.76 34.28 -10.33
N GLU A 175 0.89 35.59 -10.50
CA GLU A 175 1.89 36.39 -9.77
C GLU A 175 1.65 36.38 -8.27
N ARG A 176 0.37 36.49 -7.84
CA ARG A 176 0.00 36.38 -6.43
C ARG A 176 0.40 35.01 -5.86
N ARG A 177 0.20 33.94 -6.64
CA ARG A 177 0.57 32.57 -6.27
C ARG A 177 2.08 32.42 -6.17
N LYS A 178 2.85 32.90 -7.16
CA LYS A 178 4.32 32.93 -7.17
C LYS A 178 4.88 33.66 -5.95
N ARG A 179 4.30 34.82 -5.59
CA ARG A 179 4.71 35.58 -4.41
C ARG A 179 4.50 34.75 -3.12
N GLN A 180 3.34 34.12 -2.94
CA GLN A 180 3.10 33.27 -1.76
C GLN A 180 4.05 32.05 -1.70
N TYR A 181 4.40 31.46 -2.85
CA TYR A 181 5.41 30.40 -2.90
C TYR A 181 6.81 30.90 -2.54
N ARG A 182 7.25 32.09 -2.98
CA ARG A 182 8.54 32.68 -2.55
C ARG A 182 8.62 32.78 -1.02
N GLU A 183 7.56 33.30 -0.39
CA GLU A 183 7.48 33.43 1.07
C GLU A 183 7.48 32.06 1.77
N LEU A 184 6.68 31.09 1.29
CA LEU A 184 6.60 29.75 1.85
C LEU A 184 7.96 29.04 1.75
N LEU A 185 8.64 29.11 0.61
CA LEU A 185 9.97 28.53 0.42
C LEU A 185 11.01 29.15 1.33
N SER A 186 10.97 30.50 1.54
CA SER A 186 11.85 31.20 2.49
C SER A 186 11.63 30.71 3.92
N LEU A 187 10.37 30.59 4.36
CA LEU A 187 10.02 30.08 5.70
C LEU A 187 10.49 28.62 5.87
N THR A 188 10.27 27.79 4.84
CA THR A 188 10.72 26.38 4.85
C THR A 188 12.22 26.25 5.02
N ARG A 189 13.01 27.05 4.27
CA ARG A 189 14.47 27.07 4.42
C ARG A 189 14.91 27.48 5.82
N LYS A 190 14.24 28.50 6.41
CA LYS A 190 14.54 28.90 7.80
C LYS A 190 14.31 27.74 8.79
N VAL A 191 13.28 26.90 8.57
CA VAL A 191 13.03 25.70 9.40
C VAL A 191 14.06 24.61 9.12
N MET A 192 14.45 24.38 7.86
CA MET A 192 15.51 23.43 7.51
C MET A 192 16.86 23.81 8.13
N ASN A 193 17.24 25.09 8.05
CA ASN A 193 18.50 25.57 8.68
C ASN A 193 18.48 25.39 10.20
N GLN A 194 17.32 25.56 10.85
CA GLN A 194 17.20 25.24 12.27
C GLN A 194 17.37 23.75 12.54
N ALA A 195 16.80 22.88 11.67
CA ALA A 195 16.94 21.43 11.81
C ALA A 195 18.41 21.00 11.65
N GLN A 196 19.13 21.58 10.71
CA GLN A 196 20.57 21.31 10.51
C GLN A 196 21.39 21.70 11.74
N ARG A 197 21.16 22.90 12.32
CA ARG A 197 21.84 23.31 13.57
C ARG A 197 21.56 22.35 14.73
N VAL A 198 20.31 21.91 14.89
CA VAL A 198 19.96 20.92 15.91
C VAL A 198 20.69 19.59 15.68
N LEU A 199 20.82 19.14 14.41
CA LEU A 199 21.58 17.94 14.08
C LEU A 199 23.07 18.07 14.41
N GLU A 200 23.68 19.22 14.10
CA GLU A 200 25.09 19.51 14.44
C GLU A 200 25.30 19.50 15.93
N GLU A 201 24.43 20.15 16.71
CA GLU A 201 24.51 20.11 18.18
C GLU A 201 24.37 18.69 18.75
N VAL A 202 23.46 17.87 18.20
CA VAL A 202 23.31 16.47 18.62
C VAL A 202 24.57 15.67 18.33
N LYS A 203 25.27 15.95 17.23
CA LYS A 203 26.55 15.30 16.89
C LYS A 203 27.65 15.65 17.93
N GLN A 204 27.61 16.85 18.51
CA GLN A 204 28.58 17.33 19.51
C GLN A 204 28.28 16.84 20.93
N VAL A 205 27.10 16.32 21.20
CA VAL A 205 26.71 15.78 22.52
C VAL A 205 27.46 14.47 22.79
N GLY A 206 28.03 14.30 23.99
CA GLY A 206 28.73 13.08 24.36
C GLY A 206 27.91 11.80 24.19
N ARG A 207 28.60 10.69 23.88
CA ARG A 207 28.02 9.40 23.48
C ARG A 207 26.88 8.94 24.38
N ARG A 208 27.00 9.07 25.70
CA ARG A 208 25.99 8.63 26.69
C ARG A 208 24.66 9.40 26.59
N ARG A 209 24.70 10.70 26.27
CA ARG A 209 23.51 11.54 26.06
C ARG A 209 22.98 11.46 24.62
N ARG A 210 23.81 11.08 23.66
CA ARG A 210 23.47 10.96 22.25
C ARG A 210 22.66 9.71 21.95
N ALA A 211 22.91 8.59 22.63
CA ALA A 211 22.20 7.32 22.36
C ALA A 211 20.67 7.43 22.34
N PRO A 212 19.99 8.07 23.32
CA PRO A 212 18.53 8.20 23.30
C PRO A 212 17.99 9.18 22.24
N LEU A 213 18.87 9.99 21.60
CA LEU A 213 18.52 10.97 20.58
C LEU A 213 18.78 10.46 19.17
N GLN A 214 19.53 9.37 19.01
CA GLN A 214 20.03 8.91 17.72
C GLN A 214 18.89 8.66 16.71
N GLY A 215 17.87 7.88 17.07
CA GLY A 215 16.75 7.60 16.17
C GLY A 215 15.93 8.85 15.80
N LEU A 216 15.87 9.85 16.70
CA LEU A 216 15.23 11.13 16.39
C LEU A 216 16.09 11.98 15.45
N ALA A 217 17.42 11.94 15.61
CA ALA A 217 18.35 12.64 14.74
C ALA A 217 18.34 12.06 13.32
N GLU A 218 18.39 10.75 13.17
CA GLU A 218 18.27 10.04 11.89
C GLU A 218 16.93 10.35 11.19
N SER A 219 15.83 10.35 11.96
CA SER A 219 14.51 10.73 11.45
C SER A 219 14.47 12.20 11.01
N LEU A 220 15.14 13.11 11.75
CA LEU A 220 15.21 14.53 11.39
C LEU A 220 16.04 14.72 10.12
N GLU A 221 17.18 14.07 10.00
CA GLU A 221 18.07 14.14 8.83
C GLU A 221 17.38 13.63 7.57
N THR A 222 16.72 12.46 7.64
CA THR A 222 15.90 11.91 6.56
C THR A 222 14.81 12.90 6.13
N MET A 223 14.13 13.52 7.09
CA MET A 223 13.06 14.49 6.80
C MET A 223 13.63 15.77 6.18
N VAL A 224 14.79 16.26 6.59
CA VAL A 224 15.48 17.40 5.95
C VAL A 224 15.76 17.10 4.48
N GLY A 225 16.26 15.90 4.16
CA GLY A 225 16.50 15.49 2.78
C GLY A 225 15.22 15.49 1.93
N ARG A 226 14.13 14.90 2.44
CA ARG A 226 12.82 14.86 1.76
C ARG A 226 12.25 16.26 1.54
N VAL A 227 12.29 17.13 2.56
CA VAL A 227 11.81 18.52 2.44
C VAL A 227 12.67 19.30 1.44
N GLY A 228 13.98 19.07 1.41
CA GLY A 228 14.89 19.63 0.40
C GLY A 228 14.48 19.25 -1.03
N GLN A 229 14.10 18.02 -1.25
CA GLN A 229 13.59 17.55 -2.54
C GLN A 229 12.26 18.22 -2.91
N VAL A 230 11.32 18.36 -1.95
CA VAL A 230 10.05 19.09 -2.17
C VAL A 230 10.32 20.56 -2.49
N VAL A 231 11.30 21.21 -1.84
CA VAL A 231 11.73 22.59 -2.16
C VAL A 231 12.22 22.69 -3.61
N LYS A 232 13.05 21.72 -4.06
CA LYS A 232 13.55 21.70 -5.44
C LYS A 232 12.41 21.53 -6.44
N GLN A 233 11.54 20.54 -6.26
CA GLN A 233 10.41 20.28 -7.18
C GLN A 233 9.42 21.44 -7.23
N ALA A 234 9.11 22.07 -6.08
CA ALA A 234 8.22 23.22 -6.02
C ALA A 234 8.80 24.43 -6.80
N ARG A 235 10.11 24.65 -6.68
CA ARG A 235 10.79 25.72 -7.45
C ARG A 235 10.70 25.51 -8.93
N VAL A 236 11.08 24.32 -9.39
CA VAL A 236 11.07 23.98 -10.82
C VAL A 236 9.65 24.07 -11.39
N ARG A 237 8.67 23.54 -10.68
CA ARG A 237 7.27 23.58 -11.12
C ARG A 237 6.70 24.99 -11.18
N ILE A 238 6.91 25.81 -10.13
CA ILE A 238 6.22 27.10 -9.99
C ILE A 238 6.91 28.22 -10.77
N PHE A 239 8.24 28.20 -10.85
CA PHE A 239 9.01 29.29 -11.46
C PHE A 239 9.55 28.96 -12.84
N ALA A 240 9.85 27.69 -13.14
CA ALA A 240 10.28 27.25 -14.46
C ALA A 240 9.16 26.56 -15.27
N GLY A 241 7.98 26.35 -14.69
CA GLY A 241 6.84 25.73 -15.40
C GLY A 241 6.96 24.23 -15.68
N ASP A 242 8.07 23.58 -15.29
CA ASP A 242 8.28 22.16 -15.56
C ASP A 242 7.46 21.28 -14.60
N THR A 243 6.52 20.58 -15.19
CA THR A 243 5.66 19.62 -14.48
C THR A 243 6.14 18.17 -14.60
N LYS A 244 7.23 17.90 -15.34
CA LYS A 244 7.68 16.54 -15.68
C LYS A 244 8.99 16.12 -15.00
N SER A 245 9.56 16.96 -14.11
CA SER A 245 10.81 16.64 -13.39
C SER A 245 10.78 15.24 -12.79
N PRO A 246 11.84 14.42 -12.95
CA PRO A 246 11.91 13.07 -12.41
C PRO A 246 12.01 13.07 -10.86
N GLY A 247 11.70 11.93 -10.25
CA GLY A 247 11.90 11.73 -8.81
C GLY A 247 11.01 12.57 -7.90
N LYS A 248 9.79 12.96 -8.34
CA LYS A 248 8.85 13.73 -7.52
C LYS A 248 8.39 12.96 -6.31
N ILE A 249 8.43 13.61 -5.15
CA ILE A 249 7.82 13.13 -3.92
C ILE A 249 6.37 13.65 -3.84
N VAL A 250 5.42 12.76 -3.61
CA VAL A 250 4.00 13.10 -3.39
C VAL A 250 3.57 12.97 -1.94
N SER A 251 4.45 12.49 -1.07
CA SER A 251 4.29 12.51 0.38
C SER A 251 5.65 12.48 1.07
N VAL A 252 5.85 13.34 2.05
CA VAL A 252 7.07 13.30 2.88
C VAL A 252 7.04 12.13 3.89
N PHE A 253 5.85 11.60 4.20
CA PHE A 253 5.66 10.47 5.11
C PHE A 253 5.68 9.13 4.38
N GLU A 254 5.16 9.09 3.15
CA GLU A 254 5.05 7.92 2.28
C GLU A 254 5.82 8.18 0.96
N PRO A 255 7.15 8.32 1.00
CA PRO A 255 7.96 8.75 -0.15
C PRO A 255 7.95 7.73 -1.31
N HIS A 256 7.63 6.47 -1.01
CA HIS A 256 7.50 5.39 -1.97
C HIS A 256 6.26 5.48 -2.86
N THR A 257 5.32 6.39 -2.53
CA THR A 257 4.06 6.53 -3.29
C THR A 257 4.31 6.98 -4.71
N GLU A 258 3.77 6.26 -5.68
CA GLU A 258 3.86 6.57 -7.10
C GLU A 258 2.65 7.35 -7.61
N ILE A 259 2.89 8.12 -8.68
CA ILE A 259 1.84 8.79 -9.45
C ILE A 259 1.44 7.87 -10.60
N ILE A 260 0.27 7.24 -10.51
CA ILE A 260 -0.19 6.26 -11.50
C ILE A 260 -1.34 6.86 -12.31
N ARG A 261 -1.13 6.98 -13.63
CA ARG A 261 -2.14 7.42 -14.58
C ARG A 261 -2.68 6.21 -15.33
N LYS A 262 -3.98 5.92 -15.20
CA LYS A 262 -4.65 4.76 -15.84
C LYS A 262 -5.71 5.16 -16.86
N GLY A 263 -5.76 6.40 -17.31
CA GLY A 263 -6.70 6.86 -18.36
C GLY A 263 -8.19 6.77 -17.99
N LYS A 264 -8.54 6.60 -16.71
CA LYS A 264 -9.93 6.58 -16.25
C LYS A 264 -10.49 8.00 -16.23
N ALA A 265 -11.64 8.23 -16.86
CA ALA A 265 -12.27 9.53 -16.93
C ALA A 265 -12.60 10.11 -15.53
N SER A 266 -13.11 9.28 -14.62
CA SER A 266 -13.51 9.72 -13.27
C SER A 266 -12.34 9.96 -12.30
N LYS A 267 -11.19 9.33 -12.52
CA LYS A 267 -10.01 9.46 -11.65
C LYS A 267 -8.74 9.25 -12.46
N PRO A 268 -8.27 10.29 -13.17
CA PRO A 268 -7.14 10.17 -14.10
C PRO A 268 -5.80 9.86 -13.41
N THR A 269 -5.67 10.22 -12.13
CA THR A 269 -4.44 10.01 -11.36
C THR A 269 -4.74 9.36 -10.01
N GLU A 270 -4.05 8.26 -9.72
CA GLU A 270 -4.07 7.56 -8.44
C GLU A 270 -2.69 7.65 -7.79
N PHE A 271 -2.63 7.77 -6.46
CA PHE A 271 -1.40 7.87 -5.67
C PHE A 271 -1.25 6.63 -4.80
N GLY A 272 -0.35 5.72 -5.16
CA GLY A 272 -0.23 4.45 -4.46
C GLY A 272 0.78 3.52 -5.10
N LYS A 273 0.53 2.22 -5.01
CA LYS A 273 1.34 1.18 -5.63
C LYS A 273 0.50 0.29 -6.55
N LEU A 274 1.15 -0.19 -7.61
CA LEU A 274 0.55 -1.22 -8.45
C LEU A 274 0.54 -2.55 -7.68
N VAL A 275 -0.60 -3.23 -7.75
CA VAL A 275 -0.79 -4.55 -7.15
C VAL A 275 -1.28 -5.50 -8.24
N LYS A 276 -0.59 -6.60 -8.42
CA LYS A 276 -0.99 -7.72 -9.27
C LYS A 276 -1.88 -8.66 -8.46
N ILE A 277 -2.96 -9.12 -9.05
CA ILE A 277 -3.88 -10.13 -8.50
C ILE A 277 -3.97 -11.27 -9.49
N GLN A 278 -3.71 -12.48 -9.01
CA GLN A 278 -3.87 -13.72 -9.77
C GLN A 278 -5.01 -14.53 -9.18
N GLU A 279 -5.88 -15.02 -10.03
CA GLU A 279 -7.02 -15.82 -9.60
C GLU A 279 -7.08 -17.15 -10.39
N ALA A 280 -7.57 -18.18 -9.72
CA ALA A 280 -7.98 -19.43 -10.33
C ALA A 280 -9.51 -19.54 -10.39
N GLU A 281 -10.04 -20.75 -10.50
CA GLU A 281 -11.47 -21.01 -10.48
C GLU A 281 -12.11 -20.59 -9.17
N ASN A 282 -13.42 -20.39 -9.19
CA ASN A 282 -14.25 -20.06 -8.05
C ASN A 282 -13.79 -18.82 -7.27
N GLN A 283 -13.15 -17.88 -7.99
CA GLN A 283 -12.76 -16.56 -7.47
C GLN A 283 -11.72 -16.61 -6.34
N ILE A 284 -10.93 -17.68 -6.26
CA ILE A 284 -9.84 -17.79 -5.30
C ILE A 284 -8.63 -17.01 -5.84
N VAL A 285 -8.19 -16.02 -5.07
CA VAL A 285 -6.95 -15.29 -5.35
C VAL A 285 -5.78 -16.16 -4.94
N THR A 286 -5.05 -16.68 -5.94
CA THR A 286 -3.95 -17.63 -5.74
C THR A 286 -2.61 -16.95 -5.47
N HIS A 287 -2.44 -15.72 -5.95
CA HIS A 287 -1.24 -14.93 -5.71
C HIS A 287 -1.56 -13.43 -5.77
N PHE A 288 -0.86 -12.65 -4.98
CA PHE A 288 -0.85 -11.19 -5.06
C PHE A 288 0.58 -10.66 -4.90
N GLU A 289 0.85 -9.52 -5.50
CA GLU A 289 2.16 -8.88 -5.42
C GLU A 289 2.02 -7.37 -5.40
N VAL A 290 2.68 -6.72 -4.44
CA VAL A 290 2.77 -5.25 -4.34
C VAL A 290 4.14 -4.83 -4.85
N PHE A 291 4.17 -4.12 -5.98
CA PHE A 291 5.42 -3.73 -6.61
C PHE A 291 6.05 -2.51 -5.93
N ALA A 292 7.35 -2.58 -5.70
CA ALA A 292 8.13 -1.44 -5.24
C ALA A 292 8.21 -0.35 -6.33
N GLU A 293 8.38 -0.77 -7.59
CA GLU A 293 8.36 0.07 -8.78
C GLU A 293 7.39 -0.53 -9.79
N ARG A 294 6.67 0.31 -10.51
CA ARG A 294 5.66 -0.12 -11.47
C ARG A 294 6.27 -0.82 -12.68
N PRO A 295 6.09 -2.14 -12.86
CA PRO A 295 6.47 -2.83 -14.08
C PRO A 295 5.47 -2.55 -15.22
N ALA A 296 5.88 -2.88 -16.45
CA ALA A 296 4.94 -2.97 -17.57
C ALA A 296 4.03 -4.20 -17.39
N ASP A 297 2.74 -4.06 -17.71
CA ASP A 297 1.79 -5.18 -17.56
C ASP A 297 2.22 -6.40 -18.39
N SER A 298 2.80 -6.19 -19.59
CA SER A 298 3.33 -7.27 -20.43
C SER A 298 4.46 -8.06 -19.77
N ALA A 299 5.26 -7.44 -18.90
CA ALA A 299 6.33 -8.13 -18.17
C ALA A 299 5.81 -9.07 -17.07
N LEU A 300 4.54 -8.98 -16.71
CA LEU A 300 3.95 -9.73 -15.60
C LEU A 300 3.34 -11.07 -16.00
N LEU A 301 3.07 -11.31 -17.29
CA LEU A 301 2.31 -12.49 -17.73
C LEU A 301 3.07 -13.80 -17.51
N LEU A 302 4.29 -13.89 -18.02
CA LEU A 302 5.12 -15.11 -17.88
C LEU A 302 5.47 -15.43 -16.43
N PRO A 303 5.97 -14.47 -15.62
CA PRO A 303 6.19 -14.72 -14.19
C PRO A 303 4.90 -15.16 -13.45
N SER A 304 3.73 -14.74 -13.93
CA SER A 304 2.46 -15.20 -13.36
C SER A 304 2.17 -16.67 -13.66
N ILE A 305 2.50 -17.15 -14.85
CA ILE A 305 2.36 -18.55 -15.24
C ILE A 305 3.36 -19.41 -14.44
N GLU A 306 4.60 -18.94 -14.30
CA GLU A 306 5.65 -19.64 -13.53
C GLU A 306 5.27 -19.78 -12.05
N VAL A 307 4.81 -18.70 -11.41
CA VAL A 307 4.31 -18.72 -10.02
C VAL A 307 3.12 -19.69 -9.89
N HIS A 308 2.24 -19.72 -10.89
CA HIS A 308 1.13 -20.68 -10.90
C HIS A 308 1.63 -22.10 -10.97
N GLN A 309 2.58 -22.40 -11.88
CA GLN A 309 3.18 -23.72 -12.03
C GLN A 309 3.85 -24.17 -10.73
N GLN A 310 4.66 -23.31 -10.11
CA GLN A 310 5.33 -23.60 -8.83
C GLN A 310 4.33 -23.94 -7.72
N ARG A 311 3.18 -23.28 -7.70
CA ARG A 311 2.16 -23.46 -6.66
C ARG A 311 1.32 -24.72 -6.88
N TRP A 312 0.96 -25.03 -8.12
CA TRP A 312 0.02 -26.10 -8.47
C TRP A 312 0.70 -27.37 -8.99
N GLY A 313 2.02 -27.34 -9.21
CA GLY A 313 2.75 -28.44 -9.87
C GLY A 313 2.34 -28.68 -11.32
N ARG A 314 1.59 -27.72 -11.93
CA ARG A 314 1.11 -27.83 -13.32
C ARG A 314 0.90 -26.47 -13.97
N ILE A 315 0.94 -26.49 -15.30
CA ILE A 315 0.62 -25.33 -16.14
C ILE A 315 -0.90 -25.17 -16.25
N PRO A 316 -1.43 -23.93 -16.18
CA PRO A 316 -2.86 -23.68 -16.40
C PRO A 316 -3.24 -23.99 -17.87
N ARG A 317 -4.40 -24.62 -18.07
CA ARG A 317 -4.91 -24.88 -19.44
C ARG A 317 -5.36 -23.59 -20.14
N LEU A 318 -5.89 -22.62 -19.38
CA LEU A 318 -6.36 -21.33 -19.87
C LEU A 318 -5.66 -20.23 -19.06
N VAL A 319 -5.03 -19.30 -19.78
CA VAL A 319 -4.53 -18.03 -19.23
C VAL A 319 -5.35 -16.90 -19.85
N ALA A 320 -5.91 -16.01 -19.02
CA ALA A 320 -6.68 -14.87 -19.48
C ALA A 320 -6.19 -13.58 -18.80
N ALA A 321 -5.93 -12.54 -19.59
CA ALA A 321 -5.52 -11.23 -19.13
C ALA A 321 -6.06 -10.14 -20.07
N ASP A 322 -5.88 -8.88 -19.69
CA ASP A 322 -6.26 -7.77 -20.57
C ASP A 322 -5.25 -7.53 -21.69
N ALA A 323 -5.56 -6.59 -22.60
CA ALA A 323 -4.69 -6.28 -23.74
C ALA A 323 -3.33 -5.70 -23.34
N GLY A 324 -3.19 -5.11 -22.14
CA GLY A 324 -1.92 -4.58 -21.64
C GLY A 324 -0.87 -5.66 -21.40
N PHE A 325 -1.30 -6.90 -21.16
CA PHE A 325 -0.41 -8.05 -20.97
C PHE A 325 0.07 -8.69 -22.28
N TYR A 326 -0.52 -8.28 -23.40
CA TYR A 326 -0.18 -8.89 -24.68
C TYR A 326 1.21 -8.48 -25.17
N SER A 327 1.98 -9.47 -25.58
CA SER A 327 3.07 -9.34 -26.53
C SER A 327 3.17 -10.66 -27.31
N SER A 328 3.63 -10.61 -28.58
CA SER A 328 3.86 -11.82 -29.39
C SER A 328 4.85 -12.78 -28.72
N LYS A 329 5.89 -12.21 -28.05
CA LYS A 329 6.86 -12.98 -27.27
C LYS A 329 6.18 -13.72 -26.10
N ASN A 330 5.31 -13.06 -25.35
CA ASN A 330 4.62 -13.69 -24.22
C ASN A 330 3.68 -14.80 -24.65
N GLU A 331 3.00 -14.62 -25.77
CA GLU A 331 2.08 -15.64 -26.28
C GLU A 331 2.84 -16.88 -26.69
N LYS A 332 3.90 -16.74 -27.51
CA LYS A 332 4.76 -17.85 -27.93
C LYS A 332 5.40 -18.56 -26.72
N ALA A 333 5.94 -17.79 -25.77
CA ALA A 333 6.55 -18.36 -24.57
C ALA A 333 5.53 -19.07 -23.68
N GLY A 334 4.34 -18.54 -23.49
CA GLY A 334 3.27 -19.19 -22.73
C GLY A 334 2.81 -20.51 -23.39
N GLN A 335 2.73 -20.55 -24.72
CA GLN A 335 2.43 -21.77 -25.47
C GLN A 335 3.57 -22.80 -25.35
N ALA A 336 4.82 -22.35 -25.44
CA ALA A 336 6.00 -23.21 -25.24
C ALA A 336 6.06 -23.82 -23.83
N LEU A 337 5.58 -23.11 -22.80
CA LEU A 337 5.42 -23.63 -21.44
C LEU A 337 4.28 -24.67 -21.33
N GLY A 338 3.44 -24.83 -22.35
CA GLY A 338 2.35 -25.81 -22.38
C GLY A 338 0.95 -25.23 -22.09
N VAL A 339 0.80 -23.91 -22.06
CA VAL A 339 -0.54 -23.28 -21.95
C VAL A 339 -1.34 -23.55 -23.23
N ARG A 340 -2.43 -24.31 -23.11
CA ARG A 340 -3.26 -24.66 -24.27
C ARG A 340 -3.99 -23.46 -24.87
N TRP A 341 -4.51 -22.56 -24.01
CA TRP A 341 -5.33 -21.44 -24.43
C TRP A 341 -4.87 -20.13 -23.81
N MET A 342 -4.32 -19.24 -24.64
CA MET A 342 -3.87 -17.90 -24.27
C MET A 342 -4.93 -16.89 -24.72
N SER A 343 -5.86 -16.52 -23.82
CA SER A 343 -6.89 -15.51 -24.09
C SER A 343 -6.44 -14.13 -23.65
N VAL A 344 -5.47 -13.56 -24.37
CA VAL A 344 -4.93 -12.20 -24.15
C VAL A 344 -5.11 -11.40 -25.44
N PRO A 345 -6.00 -10.39 -25.51
CA PRO A 345 -6.35 -9.73 -26.75
C PRO A 345 -5.26 -8.78 -27.23
N ASN A 346 -5.03 -8.77 -28.54
CA ASN A 346 -4.26 -7.74 -29.24
C ASN A 346 -5.22 -6.77 -29.92
N LYS A 347 -5.54 -5.65 -29.29
CA LYS A 347 -6.45 -4.62 -29.83
C LYS A 347 -5.90 -3.86 -31.04
N LYS A 348 -4.57 -3.88 -31.24
CA LYS A 348 -3.90 -3.14 -32.32
C LYS A 348 -3.52 -4.00 -33.49
N THR A 349 -3.98 -5.26 -33.55
CA THR A 349 -3.61 -6.17 -34.63
C THR A 349 -4.26 -5.81 -35.97
N SER A 350 -3.47 -5.79 -37.03
CA SER A 350 -3.93 -5.77 -38.42
C SER A 350 -4.11 -7.17 -39.01
N SER A 351 -3.50 -8.21 -38.42
CA SER A 351 -3.53 -9.59 -38.88
C SER A 351 -4.95 -10.17 -38.87
N SER A 352 -5.41 -10.66 -40.03
CA SER A 352 -6.69 -11.35 -40.20
C SER A 352 -6.76 -12.64 -39.38
N GLU A 353 -5.68 -13.44 -39.35
CA GLU A 353 -5.58 -14.64 -38.54
C GLU A 353 -5.78 -14.35 -37.06
N ARG A 354 -5.11 -13.30 -36.58
CA ARG A 354 -5.26 -12.90 -35.16
C ARG A 354 -6.68 -12.42 -34.85
N LYS A 355 -7.32 -11.73 -35.75
CA LYS A 355 -8.73 -11.32 -35.61
C LYS A 355 -9.64 -12.56 -35.56
N LEU A 356 -9.47 -13.51 -36.48
CA LEU A 356 -10.21 -14.77 -36.47
C LEU A 356 -10.00 -15.56 -35.18
N LEU A 357 -8.76 -15.68 -34.70
CA LEU A 357 -8.45 -16.30 -33.41
C LEU A 357 -9.23 -15.66 -32.25
N GLN A 358 -9.25 -14.34 -32.19
CA GLN A 358 -9.95 -13.60 -31.13
C GLN A 358 -11.48 -13.74 -31.21
N HIS A 359 -12.03 -14.09 -32.38
CA HIS A 359 -13.44 -14.38 -32.57
C HIS A 359 -13.84 -15.83 -32.21
N GLN A 360 -12.88 -16.73 -31.99
CA GLN A 360 -13.17 -18.11 -31.59
C GLN A 360 -13.90 -18.19 -30.25
N ARG A 361 -14.80 -19.15 -30.11
CA ARG A 361 -15.64 -19.35 -28.91
C ARG A 361 -14.82 -19.46 -27.61
N TRP A 362 -13.74 -20.25 -27.64
CA TRP A 362 -12.89 -20.44 -26.47
C TRP A 362 -12.19 -19.13 -26.04
N PHE A 363 -11.73 -18.33 -27.01
CA PHE A 363 -11.08 -17.04 -26.74
C PHE A 363 -12.07 -16.05 -26.09
N ARG A 364 -13.26 -15.91 -26.67
CA ARG A 364 -14.34 -15.07 -26.13
C ARG A 364 -14.78 -15.51 -24.74
N ASN A 365 -14.90 -16.82 -24.51
CA ASN A 365 -15.22 -17.39 -23.20
C ASN A 365 -14.10 -17.09 -22.18
N GLY A 366 -12.82 -17.16 -22.59
CA GLY A 366 -11.67 -16.74 -21.77
C GLY A 366 -11.76 -15.27 -21.39
N GLN A 367 -12.09 -14.37 -22.33
CA GLN A 367 -12.26 -12.95 -22.05
C GLN A 367 -13.49 -12.68 -21.16
N LYS A 368 -14.61 -13.36 -21.39
CA LYS A 368 -15.77 -13.28 -20.49
C LYS A 368 -15.41 -13.72 -19.06
N TRP A 369 -14.63 -14.78 -18.90
CA TRP A 369 -14.16 -15.21 -17.60
C TRP A 369 -13.18 -14.18 -16.98
N ARG A 370 -12.28 -13.56 -17.78
CA ARG A 370 -11.38 -12.50 -17.33
C ARG A 370 -12.15 -11.31 -16.72
N THR A 371 -13.27 -10.90 -17.32
CA THR A 371 -14.07 -9.78 -16.81
C THR A 371 -14.45 -9.95 -15.34
N GLY A 372 -14.55 -11.18 -14.86
CA GLY A 372 -14.78 -11.47 -13.44
C GLY A 372 -13.66 -10.99 -12.51
N SER A 373 -12.42 -10.75 -13.01
CA SER A 373 -11.33 -10.17 -12.18
C SER A 373 -11.62 -8.72 -11.78
N GLU A 374 -12.25 -7.95 -12.67
CA GLU A 374 -12.67 -6.58 -12.36
C GLU A 374 -13.69 -6.56 -11.21
N GLY A 375 -14.65 -7.50 -11.26
CA GLY A 375 -15.60 -7.71 -10.17
C GLY A 375 -14.90 -8.09 -8.86
N ARG A 376 -13.90 -8.99 -8.92
CA ARG A 376 -13.12 -9.39 -7.74
C ARG A 376 -12.33 -8.22 -7.17
N ILE A 377 -11.59 -7.49 -7.99
CA ILE A 377 -10.87 -6.28 -7.57
C ILE A 377 -11.82 -5.26 -6.95
N SER A 378 -13.02 -5.09 -7.50
CA SER A 378 -14.05 -4.21 -6.95
C SER A 378 -14.50 -4.66 -5.55
N VAL A 379 -14.70 -5.95 -5.33
CA VAL A 379 -15.03 -6.53 -4.01
C VAL A 379 -13.88 -6.29 -3.02
N LEU A 380 -12.65 -6.64 -3.39
CA LEU A 380 -11.46 -6.41 -2.57
C LEU A 380 -11.32 -4.93 -2.15
N LYS A 381 -11.57 -4.01 -3.08
CA LYS A 381 -11.51 -2.57 -2.80
C LYS A 381 -12.63 -2.09 -1.88
N ARG A 382 -13.87 -2.56 -2.08
CA ARG A 382 -15.04 -2.07 -1.33
C ARG A 382 -15.23 -2.76 0.01
N ARG A 383 -14.98 -4.06 0.08
CA ARG A 383 -15.27 -4.88 1.27
C ARG A 383 -14.07 -5.20 2.13
N HIS A 384 -12.86 -5.28 1.54
CA HIS A 384 -11.65 -5.75 2.24
C HIS A 384 -10.54 -4.69 2.33
N GLY A 385 -10.89 -3.42 2.10
CA GLY A 385 -10.03 -2.27 2.35
C GLY A 385 -8.95 -2.01 1.31
N LEU A 386 -8.92 -2.71 0.15
CA LEU A 386 -7.88 -2.52 -0.87
C LEU A 386 -8.03 -1.21 -1.67
N ARG A 387 -8.97 -0.35 -1.32
CA ARG A 387 -9.04 0.99 -1.89
C ARG A 387 -7.86 1.84 -1.45
N ARG A 388 -7.48 1.77 -0.15
CA ARG A 388 -6.38 2.52 0.45
C ARG A 388 -5.73 1.72 1.56
N SER A 389 -4.40 1.59 1.53
CA SER A 389 -3.65 0.99 2.64
C SER A 389 -3.58 1.97 3.80
N LEU A 390 -3.99 1.54 4.99
CA LEU A 390 -3.83 2.32 6.22
C LEU A 390 -2.54 1.97 6.98
N TYR A 391 -1.80 0.98 6.51
CA TYR A 391 -0.50 0.63 7.08
C TYR A 391 0.62 1.39 6.37
N PRO A 392 1.56 1.99 7.11
CA PRO A 392 2.62 2.78 6.53
C PRO A 392 3.67 1.93 5.81
N GLY A 393 4.26 2.52 4.77
CA GLY A 393 5.36 1.93 4.01
C GLY A 393 4.92 0.82 3.04
N VAL A 394 5.83 0.39 2.17
CA VAL A 394 5.59 -0.69 1.20
C VAL A 394 5.30 -2.01 1.93
N GLU A 395 6.07 -2.32 2.97
CA GLU A 395 5.88 -3.53 3.78
C GLU A 395 4.53 -3.51 4.51
N GLY A 396 4.10 -2.32 4.97
CA GLY A 396 2.76 -2.12 5.51
C GLY A 396 1.68 -2.39 4.47
N MET A 397 1.86 -1.90 3.25
CA MET A 397 0.92 -2.13 2.15
C MET A 397 0.86 -3.61 1.76
N ARG A 398 1.99 -4.34 1.73
CA ARG A 398 2.02 -5.79 1.49
C ARG A 398 1.17 -6.54 2.51
N ARG A 399 1.31 -6.21 3.81
CA ARG A 399 0.50 -6.80 4.88
C ARG A 399 -0.98 -6.47 4.73
N TRP A 400 -1.29 -5.21 4.42
CA TRP A 400 -2.66 -4.75 4.23
C TRP A 400 -3.36 -5.49 3.09
N VAL A 401 -2.73 -5.56 1.93
CA VAL A 401 -3.24 -6.27 0.75
C VAL A 401 -3.40 -7.75 1.06
N GLY A 402 -2.38 -8.38 1.66
CA GLY A 402 -2.41 -9.80 1.96
C GLY A 402 -3.52 -10.19 2.93
N LEU A 403 -3.74 -9.42 4.00
CA LEU A 403 -4.85 -9.66 4.94
C LEU A 403 -6.21 -9.50 4.27
N GLY A 404 -6.37 -8.51 3.39
CA GLY A 404 -7.60 -8.33 2.62
C GLY A 404 -7.87 -9.48 1.65
N VAL A 405 -6.84 -9.97 0.97
CA VAL A 405 -6.93 -11.13 0.06
C VAL A 405 -7.25 -12.42 0.83
N ILE A 406 -6.60 -12.66 1.95
CA ILE A 406 -6.89 -13.82 2.82
C ILE A 406 -8.34 -13.78 3.30
N ALA A 407 -8.81 -12.62 3.75
CA ALA A 407 -10.19 -12.44 4.21
C ALA A 407 -11.21 -12.75 3.10
N ASP A 408 -10.95 -12.28 1.88
CA ASP A 408 -11.79 -12.58 0.72
C ASP A 408 -11.78 -14.08 0.36
N ASN A 409 -10.61 -14.70 0.29
CA ASN A 409 -10.48 -16.14 0.01
C ASN A 409 -11.26 -17.00 1.02
N ILE A 410 -11.16 -16.69 2.32
CA ILE A 410 -11.90 -17.42 3.36
C ILE A 410 -13.42 -17.31 3.13
N ILE A 411 -13.93 -16.12 2.78
CA ILE A 411 -15.34 -15.92 2.46
C ILE A 411 -15.75 -16.73 1.23
N GLN A 412 -14.93 -16.68 0.15
CA GLN A 412 -15.24 -17.43 -1.07
C GLN A 412 -15.26 -18.95 -0.84
N MET A 413 -14.30 -19.45 -0.07
CA MET A 413 -14.29 -20.87 0.34
C MET A 413 -15.55 -21.24 1.12
N GLY A 414 -15.94 -20.43 2.12
CA GLY A 414 -17.15 -20.65 2.89
C GLY A 414 -18.40 -20.64 2.03
N CYS A 415 -18.53 -19.67 1.13
CA CYS A 415 -19.67 -19.60 0.18
C CYS A 415 -19.71 -20.79 -0.79
N TYR A 416 -18.55 -21.27 -1.25
CA TYR A 416 -18.48 -22.44 -2.12
C TYR A 416 -18.91 -23.72 -1.40
N LEU A 417 -18.37 -23.96 -0.20
CA LEU A 417 -18.66 -25.15 0.60
C LEU A 417 -20.13 -25.19 1.05
N ALA A 418 -20.69 -24.06 1.46
CA ALA A 418 -22.09 -23.97 1.83
C ALA A 418 -23.03 -24.37 0.70
N ARG A 419 -22.71 -24.00 -0.57
CA ARG A 419 -23.51 -24.40 -1.76
C ARG A 419 -23.41 -25.88 -2.11
N GLN A 420 -22.42 -26.59 -1.60
CA GLN A 420 -22.29 -28.02 -1.83
C GLN A 420 -23.01 -28.86 -0.77
N SER A 421 -23.33 -28.25 0.37
CA SER A 421 -24.03 -28.88 1.49
C SER A 421 -25.56 -28.72 1.40
N THR A 422 -26.02 -27.87 0.48
CA THR A 422 -27.43 -27.73 0.05
C THR A 422 -27.70 -28.52 -1.23
#